data_23e10e3c87d68763d1a8bcc96cafc9f9
#
_entry.id   23e10e3c87d68763d1a8bcc96cafc9f9
#
_cell.length_a   1.000
_cell.length_b   1.000
_cell.length_c   1.000
_cell.angle_alpha   90.00
_cell.angle_beta   90.00
_cell.angle_gamma   90.00
#
_symmetry.space_group_name_H-M   'P 1'
#
loop_
_entity.id
_entity.type
_entity.pdbx_description
1 polymer ?
#
loop_
_entity_poly.entity_id
_entity_poly.type
_entity_poly.pdbx_seq_one_letter_code
_entity_poly.pdbx_strand_id
1 'polypeptide(L)'
;LLRRPPVGVLLVVWGRPVKRGALLLVKEKPALARIAGVNIPTNKRVLIALTYIHGIGRAKAMEITSKLAIPADRRVNQLTDDEVLKIRELIDREYQVEGDLRREIAMNIKRLMDLGCYRGLRHRRGLPVHGQRTHTNARTRKGPAKPIAGKKKVTK
;
A
#
# COMPACT_ATOMS: atom_id res chain seq x y z
N LEU A 1 -35.47 -24.08 -48.32
CA LEU A 1 -36.23 -23.30 -47.34
C LEU A 1 -35.27 -22.58 -46.39
N LEU A 2 -34.82 -21.37 -46.80
CA LEU A 2 -33.93 -20.50 -46.05
C LEU A 2 -34.77 -19.68 -45.03
N ARG A 3 -34.61 -19.92 -43.75
CA ARG A 3 -35.19 -19.08 -42.70
C ARG A 3 -34.32 -17.82 -42.52
N ARG A 4 -34.97 -16.64 -42.73
CA ARG A 4 -34.37 -15.33 -42.43
C ARG A 4 -34.34 -15.10 -40.92
N PRO A 5 -33.25 -14.46 -40.38
CA PRO A 5 -33.21 -14.11 -38.95
C PRO A 5 -34.13 -12.92 -38.64
N PRO A 6 -34.62 -12.78 -37.40
CA PRO A 6 -35.55 -11.73 -37.02
C PRO A 6 -34.90 -10.36 -36.99
N VAL A 7 -35.72 -9.39 -37.46
CA VAL A 7 -35.36 -7.96 -37.57
C VAL A 7 -35.16 -7.37 -36.18
N GLY A 8 -33.98 -6.78 -35.96
CA GLY A 8 -33.64 -6.14 -34.70
C GLY A 8 -34.54 -4.95 -34.38
N VAL A 9 -34.97 -4.90 -33.14
CA VAL A 9 -35.78 -3.83 -32.57
C VAL A 9 -34.96 -2.55 -32.51
N LEU A 10 -35.44 -1.53 -33.23
CA LEU A 10 -34.90 -0.20 -33.28
C LEU A 10 -35.35 0.57 -32.03
N LEU A 11 -34.51 0.71 -31.01
CA LEU A 11 -34.77 1.62 -29.90
C LEU A 11 -34.48 3.06 -30.36
N VAL A 12 -35.52 3.81 -30.69
CA VAL A 12 -35.46 5.24 -30.98
C VAL A 12 -35.54 5.99 -29.64
N VAL A 13 -34.44 6.58 -29.23
CA VAL A 13 -34.42 7.55 -28.14
C VAL A 13 -34.05 8.92 -28.74
N TRP A 14 -35.12 9.78 -28.83
CA TRP A 14 -35.01 11.21 -29.16
C TRP A 14 -34.13 11.61 -30.35
N GLY A 15 -34.61 11.47 -31.53
CA GLY A 15 -34.42 12.41 -32.64
C GLY A 15 -33.03 12.57 -33.29
N ARG A 16 -32.00 11.75 -32.99
CA ARG A 16 -30.73 11.79 -33.71
C ARG A 16 -30.28 10.39 -34.10
N PRO A 17 -29.89 10.13 -35.37
CA PRO A 17 -29.39 8.83 -35.79
C PRO A 17 -28.00 8.62 -35.17
N VAL A 18 -27.86 7.59 -34.35
CA VAL A 18 -26.57 7.14 -33.83
C VAL A 18 -25.80 6.54 -35.00
N LYS A 19 -24.68 7.18 -35.40
CA LYS A 19 -23.77 6.65 -36.42
C LYS A 19 -23.27 5.27 -35.94
N ARG A 20 -23.57 4.22 -36.72
CA ARG A 20 -22.99 2.87 -36.54
C ARG A 20 -21.46 3.01 -36.64
N GLY A 21 -20.77 2.75 -35.55
CA GLY A 21 -19.31 2.72 -35.55
C GLY A 21 -18.60 3.32 -34.33
N ALA A 22 -19.30 3.95 -33.41
CA ALA A 22 -18.72 4.31 -32.14
C ALA A 22 -18.94 3.18 -31.13
N LEU A 23 -18.13 2.13 -31.21
CA LEU A 23 -17.87 1.27 -30.06
C LEU A 23 -17.24 2.19 -29.01
N LEU A 24 -18.06 2.75 -28.12
CA LEU A 24 -17.58 3.42 -26.94
C LEU A 24 -16.79 2.36 -26.18
N LEU A 25 -15.47 2.35 -26.38
CA LEU A 25 -14.53 1.73 -25.47
C LEU A 25 -14.82 2.39 -24.12
N VAL A 26 -15.70 1.79 -23.36
CA VAL A 26 -15.82 2.08 -21.92
C VAL A 26 -14.43 1.79 -21.39
N LYS A 27 -13.65 2.84 -21.21
CA LYS A 27 -12.34 2.77 -20.57
C LYS A 27 -12.65 2.36 -19.15
N GLU A 28 -12.68 1.05 -18.93
CA GLU A 28 -12.85 0.49 -17.59
C GLU A 28 -11.84 1.19 -16.71
N LYS A 29 -12.33 1.84 -15.66
CA LYS A 29 -11.46 2.43 -14.65
C LYS A 29 -10.58 1.28 -14.17
N PRO A 30 -9.24 1.41 -14.21
CA PRO A 30 -8.36 0.33 -13.80
C PRO A 30 -8.80 -0.10 -12.40
N ALA A 31 -9.22 -1.35 -12.27
CA ALA A 31 -9.63 -1.90 -10.99
C ALA A 31 -8.51 -1.64 -9.99
N LEU A 32 -8.82 -0.99 -8.88
CA LEU A 32 -7.85 -0.75 -7.82
C LEU A 32 -7.40 -2.12 -7.32
N ALA A 33 -6.18 -2.52 -7.67
CA ALA A 33 -5.62 -3.75 -7.16
C ALA A 33 -5.43 -3.63 -5.66
N ARG A 34 -6.26 -4.35 -4.89
CA ARG A 34 -6.14 -4.41 -3.43
C ARG A 34 -5.38 -5.68 -3.05
N ILE A 35 -4.19 -5.52 -2.42
CA ILE A 35 -3.34 -6.63 -1.98
C ILE A 35 -3.08 -6.45 -0.48
N ALA A 36 -3.19 -7.52 0.30
CA ALA A 36 -3.02 -7.49 1.77
C ALA A 36 -3.82 -6.37 2.46
N GLY A 37 -5.03 -6.07 1.96
CA GLY A 37 -5.88 -5.00 2.50
C GLY A 37 -5.50 -3.59 2.07
N VAL A 38 -4.40 -3.38 1.33
CA VAL A 38 -3.90 -2.08 0.88
C VAL A 38 -4.27 -1.82 -0.58
N ASN A 39 -4.77 -0.61 -0.86
CA ASN A 39 -5.02 -0.17 -2.22
C ASN A 39 -3.70 0.25 -2.88
N ILE A 40 -3.32 -0.45 -3.93
CA ILE A 40 -2.06 -0.22 -4.63
C ILE A 40 -2.27 0.81 -5.75
N PRO A 41 -1.38 1.81 -5.88
CA PRO A 41 -1.50 2.81 -6.92
C PRO A 41 -1.27 2.20 -8.32
N THR A 42 -2.27 2.30 -9.18
CA THR A 42 -2.30 1.67 -10.51
C THR A 42 -1.30 2.26 -11.50
N ASN A 43 -0.93 3.54 -11.32
CA ASN A 43 -0.01 4.24 -12.22
C ASN A 43 1.47 4.00 -11.94
N LYS A 44 1.80 3.27 -10.86
CA LYS A 44 3.19 2.97 -10.47
C LYS A 44 3.66 1.65 -11.09
N ARG A 45 4.99 1.49 -11.21
CA ARG A 45 5.59 0.19 -11.53
C ARG A 45 5.27 -0.81 -10.42
N VAL A 46 5.06 -2.07 -10.76
CA VAL A 46 4.73 -3.14 -9.79
C VAL A 46 5.71 -3.17 -8.63
N LEU A 47 6.99 -3.11 -8.91
CA LEU A 47 8.06 -3.11 -7.91
C LEU A 47 7.89 -1.98 -6.88
N ILE A 48 7.57 -0.75 -7.33
CA ILE A 48 7.38 0.40 -6.44
C ILE A 48 6.02 0.30 -5.75
N ALA A 49 5.01 -0.17 -6.45
CA ALA A 49 3.66 -0.31 -5.92
C ALA A 49 3.59 -1.30 -4.75
N LEU A 50 4.33 -2.40 -4.81
CA LEU A 50 4.42 -3.37 -3.72
C LEU A 50 5.05 -2.79 -2.44
N THR A 51 5.92 -1.79 -2.55
CA THR A 51 6.52 -1.15 -1.36
C THR A 51 5.54 -0.28 -0.55
N TYR A 52 4.33 -0.05 -1.03
CA TYR A 52 3.27 0.59 -0.25
C TYR A 52 2.70 -0.33 0.84
N ILE A 53 2.92 -1.63 0.73
CA ILE A 53 2.51 -2.62 1.72
C ILE A 53 3.53 -2.61 2.86
N HIS A 54 3.08 -2.38 4.10
CA HIS A 54 3.96 -2.42 5.28
C HIS A 54 4.55 -3.83 5.47
N GLY A 55 5.87 -3.92 5.46
CA GLY A 55 6.62 -5.18 5.54
C GLY A 55 7.27 -5.60 4.23
N ILE A 56 6.89 -4.98 3.09
CA ILE A 56 7.51 -5.22 1.79
C ILE A 56 8.38 -4.00 1.43
N GLY A 57 9.68 -4.18 1.48
CA GLY A 57 10.65 -3.21 1.01
C GLY A 57 11.06 -3.49 -0.44
N ARG A 58 11.96 -2.68 -0.98
CA ARG A 58 12.43 -2.82 -2.36
C ARG A 58 13.03 -4.20 -2.65
N ALA A 59 13.81 -4.77 -1.73
CA ALA A 59 14.43 -6.08 -1.90
C ALA A 59 13.37 -7.19 -2.01
N LYS A 60 12.40 -7.24 -1.07
CA LYS A 60 11.29 -8.20 -1.12
C LYS A 60 10.40 -8.01 -2.35
N ALA A 61 10.15 -6.77 -2.76
CA ALA A 61 9.41 -6.50 -3.98
C ALA A 61 10.11 -7.03 -5.24
N MET A 62 11.45 -6.91 -5.32
CA MET A 62 12.23 -7.52 -6.40
C MET A 62 12.15 -9.04 -6.37
N GLU A 63 12.26 -9.66 -5.20
CA GLU A 63 12.14 -11.10 -5.03
C GLU A 63 10.78 -11.63 -5.50
N ILE A 64 9.69 -10.95 -5.09
CA ILE A 64 8.32 -11.28 -5.51
C ILE A 64 8.18 -11.20 -7.03
N THR A 65 8.63 -10.10 -7.64
CA THR A 65 8.55 -9.93 -9.11
C THR A 65 9.39 -10.95 -9.85
N SER A 66 10.57 -11.33 -9.33
CA SER A 66 11.42 -12.36 -9.92
C SER A 66 10.80 -13.75 -9.83
N LYS A 67 10.22 -14.13 -8.67
CA LYS A 67 9.54 -15.42 -8.48
C LYS A 67 8.35 -15.61 -9.41
N LEU A 68 7.64 -14.53 -9.71
CA LEU A 68 6.46 -14.55 -10.58
C LEU A 68 6.79 -14.24 -12.05
N ALA A 69 8.07 -14.05 -12.39
CA ALA A 69 8.54 -13.68 -13.73
C ALA A 69 7.84 -12.43 -14.30
N ILE A 70 7.51 -11.47 -13.44
CA ILE A 70 6.87 -10.21 -13.84
C ILE A 70 7.98 -9.19 -14.14
N PRO A 71 7.99 -8.54 -15.33
CA PRO A 71 8.96 -7.51 -15.64
C PRO A 71 8.88 -6.33 -14.65
N ALA A 72 10.04 -5.91 -14.12
CA ALA A 72 10.13 -4.87 -13.07
C ALA A 72 9.57 -3.50 -13.51
N ASP A 73 9.62 -3.21 -14.82
CA ASP A 73 9.16 -1.95 -15.40
C ASP A 73 7.65 -1.92 -15.67
N ARG A 74 6.98 -3.07 -15.61
CA ARG A 74 5.54 -3.19 -15.86
C ARG A 74 4.74 -2.41 -14.81
N ARG A 75 3.69 -1.71 -15.25
CA ARG A 75 2.81 -0.96 -14.36
C ARG A 75 1.68 -1.83 -13.83
N VAL A 76 1.14 -1.47 -12.66
CA VAL A 76 0.05 -2.21 -12.01
C VAL A 76 -1.21 -2.29 -12.88
N ASN A 77 -1.52 -1.24 -13.65
CA ASN A 77 -2.66 -1.23 -14.59
C ASN A 77 -2.54 -2.22 -15.77
N GLN A 78 -1.37 -2.80 -15.98
CA GLN A 78 -1.09 -3.78 -17.03
C GLN A 78 -1.08 -5.23 -16.51
N LEU A 79 -1.27 -5.41 -15.20
CA LEU A 79 -1.35 -6.74 -14.60
C LEU A 79 -2.69 -7.39 -14.94
N THR A 80 -2.66 -8.68 -15.17
CA THR A 80 -3.87 -9.51 -15.27
C THR A 80 -4.38 -9.87 -13.87
N ASP A 81 -5.66 -10.18 -13.75
CA ASP A 81 -6.23 -10.60 -12.47
C ASP A 81 -5.58 -11.87 -11.92
N ASP A 82 -5.17 -12.80 -12.81
CA ASP A 82 -4.43 -14.01 -12.44
C ASP A 82 -3.06 -13.70 -11.84
N GLU A 83 -2.35 -12.72 -12.40
CA GLU A 83 -1.06 -12.26 -11.85
C GLU A 83 -1.24 -11.61 -10.47
N VAL A 84 -2.30 -10.83 -10.29
CA VAL A 84 -2.64 -10.23 -8.99
C VAL A 84 -2.98 -11.31 -7.96
N LEU A 85 -3.69 -12.36 -8.34
CA LEU A 85 -3.99 -13.50 -7.47
C LEU A 85 -2.70 -14.21 -7.04
N LYS A 86 -1.80 -14.53 -8.00
CA LYS A 86 -0.50 -15.14 -7.68
C LYS A 86 0.35 -14.30 -6.74
N ILE A 87 0.32 -12.96 -6.90
CA ILE A 87 1.02 -12.05 -5.99
C ILE A 87 0.43 -12.15 -4.57
N ARG A 88 -0.90 -12.18 -4.42
CA ARG A 88 -1.58 -12.33 -3.13
C ARG A 88 -1.20 -13.64 -2.45
N GLU A 89 -1.35 -14.76 -3.15
CA GLU A 89 -1.01 -16.08 -2.64
C GLU A 89 0.44 -16.20 -2.17
N LEU A 90 1.37 -15.63 -2.94
CA LEU A 90 2.79 -15.63 -2.59
C LEU A 90 3.06 -14.78 -1.35
N ILE A 91 2.43 -13.60 -1.25
CA ILE A 91 2.58 -12.74 -0.08
C ILE A 91 1.99 -13.42 1.17
N ASP A 92 0.80 -13.99 1.08
CA ASP A 92 0.13 -14.64 2.21
C ASP A 92 0.88 -15.90 2.68
N ARG A 93 1.58 -16.58 1.77
CA ARG A 93 2.36 -17.79 2.10
C ARG A 93 3.72 -17.48 2.74
N GLU A 94 4.44 -16.50 2.22
CA GLU A 94 5.86 -16.31 2.54
C GLU A 94 6.15 -15.09 3.40
N TYR A 95 5.24 -14.12 3.46
CA TYR A 95 5.52 -12.84 4.10
C TYR A 95 4.47 -12.46 5.14
N GLN A 96 4.94 -12.06 6.30
CA GLN A 96 4.10 -11.37 7.27
C GLN A 96 4.06 -9.87 6.91
N VAL A 97 2.86 -9.35 6.68
CA VAL A 97 2.66 -7.98 6.23
C VAL A 97 1.53 -7.29 7.00
N GLU A 98 1.50 -5.98 6.89
CA GLU A 98 0.44 -5.10 7.41
C GLU A 98 -0.01 -5.42 8.85
N GLY A 99 -1.22 -5.91 9.02
CA GLY A 99 -1.84 -6.12 10.33
C GLY A 99 -1.08 -7.09 11.22
N ASP A 100 -0.63 -8.21 10.66
CA ASP A 100 0.06 -9.26 11.42
C ASP A 100 1.45 -8.81 11.84
N LEU A 101 2.19 -8.17 10.93
CA LEU A 101 3.50 -7.59 11.25
C LEU A 101 3.39 -6.47 12.30
N ARG A 102 2.39 -5.59 12.18
CA ARG A 102 2.16 -4.52 13.17
C ARG A 102 1.82 -5.10 14.54
N ARG A 103 1.02 -6.15 14.57
CA ARG A 103 0.65 -6.86 15.82
C ARG A 103 1.87 -7.51 16.46
N GLU A 104 2.69 -8.18 15.67
CA GLU A 104 3.93 -8.79 16.14
C GLU A 104 4.89 -7.75 16.73
N ILE A 105 5.13 -6.65 16.02
CA ILE A 105 5.96 -5.54 16.51
C ILE A 105 5.41 -4.97 17.81
N ALA A 106 4.10 -4.75 17.90
CA ALA A 106 3.45 -4.24 19.10
C ALA A 106 3.59 -5.20 20.29
N MET A 107 3.42 -6.51 20.07
CA MET A 107 3.62 -7.53 21.09
C MET A 107 5.08 -7.58 21.56
N ASN A 108 6.03 -7.50 20.65
CA ASN A 108 7.45 -7.48 20.99
C ASN A 108 7.82 -6.25 21.86
N ILE A 109 7.30 -5.09 21.53
CA ILE A 109 7.49 -3.87 22.34
C ILE A 109 6.82 -4.02 23.71
N LYS A 110 5.59 -4.55 23.76
CA LYS A 110 4.88 -4.81 25.02
C LYS A 110 5.67 -5.76 25.90
N ARG A 111 6.15 -6.85 25.35
CA ARG A 111 6.99 -7.82 26.07
C ARG A 111 8.22 -7.17 26.70
N LEU A 112 8.91 -6.29 25.98
CA LEU A 112 10.06 -5.54 26.52
C LEU A 112 9.65 -4.61 27.67
N MET A 113 8.47 -3.97 27.57
CA MET A 113 7.94 -3.10 28.63
C MET A 113 7.53 -3.89 29.88
N ASP A 114 6.94 -5.07 29.71
CA ASP A 114 6.51 -5.95 30.79
C ASP A 114 7.72 -6.54 31.54
N LEU A 115 8.78 -6.88 30.83
CA LEU A 115 10.06 -7.33 31.40
C LEU A 115 10.80 -6.23 32.18
N GLY A 116 10.38 -4.97 32.06
CA GLY A 116 11.03 -3.84 32.75
C GLY A 116 12.47 -3.54 32.29
N CYS A 117 12.93 -4.12 31.18
CA CYS A 117 14.29 -3.91 30.69
C CYS A 117 14.51 -2.46 30.25
N TYR A 118 15.80 -2.04 30.16
CA TYR A 118 16.16 -0.67 29.76
C TYR A 118 15.50 -0.22 28.45
N ARG A 119 15.47 -1.09 27.43
CA ARG A 119 14.80 -0.80 26.14
C ARG A 119 13.29 -0.60 26.33
N GLY A 120 12.64 -1.40 27.16
CA GLY A 120 11.22 -1.28 27.48
C GLY A 120 10.90 0.03 28.20
N LEU A 121 11.75 0.45 29.16
CA LEU A 121 11.61 1.74 29.84
C LEU A 121 11.76 2.91 28.85
N ARG A 122 12.68 2.79 27.86
CA ARG A 122 12.83 3.81 26.81
C ARG A 122 11.60 3.87 25.91
N HIS A 123 10.99 2.74 25.53
CA HIS A 123 9.73 2.71 24.79
C HIS A 123 8.59 3.35 25.59
N ARG A 124 8.45 3.03 26.87
CA ARG A 124 7.43 3.60 27.76
C ARG A 124 7.53 5.12 27.86
N ARG A 125 8.75 5.65 27.92
CA ARG A 125 9.03 7.09 28.01
C ARG A 125 9.00 7.83 26.64
N GLY A 126 8.79 7.13 25.54
CA GLY A 126 8.84 7.72 24.19
C GLY A 126 10.22 8.26 23.81
N LEU A 127 11.29 7.67 24.33
CA LEU A 127 12.66 8.09 24.10
C LEU A 127 13.37 7.17 23.10
N PRO A 128 14.44 7.61 22.44
CA PRO A 128 15.25 6.74 21.59
C PRO A 128 15.76 5.52 22.34
N VAL A 129 15.73 4.34 21.69
CA VAL A 129 16.01 3.03 22.31
C VAL A 129 17.37 2.45 21.96
N HIS A 130 18.08 3.04 20.99
CA HIS A 130 19.36 2.56 20.48
C HIS A 130 20.57 3.40 20.94
N GLY A 131 20.53 3.96 22.15
CA GLY A 131 21.63 4.70 22.74
C GLY A 131 21.89 6.11 22.19
N GLN A 132 20.99 6.65 21.36
CA GLN A 132 21.14 8.00 20.81
C GLN A 132 21.16 9.06 21.94
N ARG A 133 21.98 10.09 21.73
CA ARG A 133 22.06 11.23 22.65
C ARG A 133 20.73 11.95 22.76
N THR A 134 20.28 12.22 23.98
CA THR A 134 18.98 12.85 24.26
C THR A 134 19.08 14.25 24.86
N HIS A 135 20.27 14.70 25.26
CA HIS A 135 20.46 16.01 25.88
C HIS A 135 20.11 17.15 24.91
N THR A 136 20.58 17.09 23.67
CA THR A 136 20.38 18.15 22.66
C THR A 136 19.29 17.84 21.65
N ASN A 137 19.28 16.64 21.09
CA ASN A 137 18.48 16.22 19.93
C ASN A 137 17.40 15.20 20.30
N ALA A 138 17.10 14.27 19.40
CA ALA A 138 16.05 13.25 19.52
C ALA A 138 14.63 13.83 19.45
N ARG A 139 14.42 14.89 18.68
CA ARG A 139 13.13 15.58 18.58
C ARG A 139 12.05 14.74 17.91
N THR A 140 12.40 13.86 16.99
CA THR A 140 11.45 12.93 16.34
C THR A 140 10.68 12.10 17.38
N ARG A 141 11.37 11.64 18.44
CA ARG A 141 10.74 10.82 19.50
C ARG A 141 10.18 11.69 20.64
N LYS A 142 10.90 12.76 21.03
CA LYS A 142 10.50 13.67 22.14
C LYS A 142 9.43 14.67 21.76
N GLY A 143 9.21 14.90 20.48
CA GLY A 143 8.32 15.96 19.96
C GLY A 143 8.95 17.35 19.99
N PRO A 144 8.18 18.41 19.67
CA PRO A 144 8.64 19.79 19.66
C PRO A 144 9.22 20.22 21.02
N ALA A 145 10.15 21.16 20.99
CA ALA A 145 10.68 21.74 22.23
C ALA A 145 9.59 22.54 22.96
N LYS A 146 9.35 22.18 24.22
CA LYS A 146 8.41 22.95 25.08
C LYS A 146 9.24 23.94 25.91
N PRO A 147 8.88 25.24 25.93
CA PRO A 147 9.54 26.20 26.80
C PRO A 147 9.27 25.85 28.26
N ILE A 148 10.28 26.07 29.12
CA ILE A 148 10.11 25.97 30.57
C ILE A 148 9.29 27.17 31.01
N ALA A 149 8.29 27.00 31.91
CA ALA A 149 7.49 28.07 32.46
C ALA A 149 8.42 29.17 33.03
N GLY A 150 8.12 30.45 32.72
CA GLY A 150 8.88 31.62 33.15
C GLY A 150 10.03 32.06 32.22
N LYS A 151 10.39 31.30 31.17
CA LYS A 151 11.33 31.78 30.15
C LYS A 151 10.59 32.50 29.02
N LYS A 152 11.08 33.71 28.64
CA LYS A 152 10.59 34.45 27.47
C LYS A 152 10.53 33.52 26.22
N LYS A 153 9.44 33.63 25.45
CA LYS A 153 9.35 33.00 24.13
C LYS A 153 10.54 33.46 23.32
N VAL A 154 11.32 32.50 22.80
CA VAL A 154 12.34 32.78 21.79
C VAL A 154 11.57 33.22 20.54
N THR A 155 11.53 34.53 20.30
CA THR A 155 11.12 35.07 19.00
C THR A 155 12.15 34.66 17.98
N LYS A 156 11.68 33.99 16.90
CA LYS A 156 12.52 33.75 15.72
C LYS A 156 12.73 35.07 14.99
#